data_29b7af3268ad82bc7511ce9dd8711846
#
_entry.id   29b7af3268ad82bc7511ce9dd8711846
#
_cell.length_a   1.000
_cell.length_b   1.000
_cell.length_c   1.000
_cell.angle_alpha   90.00
_cell.angle_beta   90.00
_cell.angle_gamma   90.00
#
_symmetry.space_group_name_H-M   'P 1'
#
loop_
_entity.id
_entity.type
_entity.pdbx_description
1 polymer ?
#
loop_
_entity_poly.entity_id
_entity_poly.type
_entity_poly.pdbx_seq_one_letter_code
_entity_poly.pdbx_strand_id
1 'polypeptide(L)'
;MELSGKRITLGVTGGIAAYKAAELVRQLVKLGATVRVVMTEAATRFVTPVTFQALSGHPVYCDQWDARVANNMAHIELSREADIILVAPASADFLAKLAHGLADDLVSTLALARNCPLLAAPAMNLQMWSNPATQRNVATLRSDGIALLGPASGDQACGEVGLGRMIEAEEIVEDVVAFFQPKHLAGKCVLMTAGPTFEAIDPVRGITNLSSGKMGFALARAAREAGADVTLVCGPVSQATPRGITRINVASALKMHAEVMQRIAGQDVFIGVAAVADYRPATPSAQKIKKDGCKAPSLELVQNPAAQSDMPQILGLGMLVSATVVTAAVVWWGIRSIEQRTSLR
;
A
#
# COMPACT_ATOMS: atom_id res chain seq x y z
N MET A 1 4.13 15.42 9.54
CA MET A 1 4.67 14.53 8.50
C MET A 1 4.50 13.10 8.99
N GLU A 2 4.13 12.17 8.13
CA GLU A 2 3.73 10.80 8.51
C GLU A 2 4.83 9.98 9.18
N LEU A 3 6.10 10.26 8.87
CA LEU A 3 7.27 9.59 9.44
C LEU A 3 8.11 10.50 10.34
N SER A 4 7.53 11.59 10.86
CA SER A 4 8.24 12.52 11.74
C SER A 4 8.79 11.81 12.98
N GLY A 5 10.10 11.98 13.23
CA GLY A 5 10.80 11.37 14.35
C GLY A 5 11.12 9.89 14.19
N LYS A 6 10.80 9.27 13.04
CA LYS A 6 11.18 7.88 12.76
C LYS A 6 12.60 7.79 12.23
N ARG A 7 13.36 6.80 12.70
CA ARG A 7 14.74 6.53 12.31
C ARG A 7 14.77 5.23 11.51
N ILE A 8 15.20 5.34 10.26
CA ILE A 8 15.21 4.22 9.31
C ILE A 8 16.65 3.95 8.90
N THR A 9 17.14 2.75 9.14
CA THR A 9 18.40 2.31 8.57
C THR A 9 18.12 1.58 7.26
N LEU A 10 18.55 2.16 6.14
CA LEU A 10 18.37 1.62 4.79
C LEU A 10 19.59 0.84 4.35
N GLY A 11 19.45 -0.47 4.22
CA GLY A 11 20.42 -1.35 3.57
C GLY A 11 20.22 -1.34 2.05
N VAL A 12 21.29 -1.08 1.29
CA VAL A 12 21.25 -1.15 -0.17
C VAL A 12 22.17 -2.28 -0.63
N THR A 13 21.60 -3.30 -1.30
CA THR A 13 22.39 -4.42 -1.84
C THR A 13 22.63 -4.29 -3.34
N GLY A 14 23.56 -5.11 -3.88
CA GLY A 14 23.94 -5.05 -5.29
C GLY A 14 22.84 -5.50 -6.23
N GLY A 15 22.52 -4.65 -7.20
CA GLY A 15 21.56 -4.92 -8.26
C GLY A 15 21.16 -3.64 -8.97
N ILE A 16 20.68 -3.77 -10.21
CA ILE A 16 20.27 -2.61 -11.03
C ILE A 16 19.23 -1.75 -10.30
N ALA A 17 18.32 -2.35 -9.52
CA ALA A 17 17.29 -1.64 -8.78
C ALA A 17 17.82 -0.69 -7.69
N ALA A 18 19.14 -0.69 -7.41
CA ALA A 18 19.75 0.23 -6.45
C ALA A 18 19.51 1.72 -6.79
N TYR A 19 19.30 2.07 -8.07
CA TYR A 19 18.96 3.44 -8.45
C TYR A 19 17.64 3.93 -7.84
N LYS A 20 16.66 3.02 -7.64
CA LYS A 20 15.36 3.36 -7.02
C LYS A 20 15.51 3.71 -5.52
N ALA A 21 16.55 3.18 -4.87
CA ALA A 21 16.81 3.50 -3.47
C ALA A 21 17.15 4.98 -3.26
N ALA A 22 17.69 5.67 -4.25
CA ALA A 22 17.94 7.11 -4.18
C ALA A 22 16.63 7.91 -4.07
N GLU A 23 15.63 7.57 -4.90
CA GLU A 23 14.30 8.17 -4.81
C GLU A 23 13.60 7.79 -3.50
N LEU A 24 13.74 6.54 -3.05
CA LEU A 24 13.20 6.08 -1.77
C LEU A 24 13.75 6.90 -0.60
N VAL A 25 15.06 7.15 -0.52
CA VAL A 25 15.67 8.00 0.51
C VAL A 25 15.05 9.40 0.48
N ARG A 26 14.95 10.01 -0.71
CA ARG A 26 14.40 11.36 -0.88
C ARG A 26 12.94 11.44 -0.35
N GLN A 27 12.13 10.44 -0.65
CA GLN A 27 10.73 10.41 -0.22
C GLN A 27 10.59 10.18 1.29
N LEU A 28 11.36 9.26 1.88
CA LEU A 28 11.35 9.02 3.32
C LEU A 28 11.77 10.27 4.11
N VAL A 29 12.84 10.96 3.66
CA VAL A 29 13.28 12.22 4.27
C VAL A 29 12.22 13.31 4.13
N LYS A 30 11.57 13.42 2.97
CA LYS A 30 10.47 14.38 2.75
C LYS A 30 9.28 14.15 3.69
N LEU A 31 9.03 12.90 4.10
CA LEU A 31 8.01 12.56 5.08
C LEU A 31 8.45 12.74 6.54
N GLY A 32 9.69 13.21 6.76
CA GLY A 32 10.22 13.56 8.07
C GLY A 32 10.99 12.44 8.76
N ALA A 33 11.32 11.35 8.07
CA ALA A 33 12.20 10.32 8.61
C ALA A 33 13.67 10.76 8.63
N THR A 34 14.43 10.30 9.63
CA THR A 34 15.89 10.29 9.59
C THR A 34 16.32 8.99 8.92
N VAL A 35 17.06 9.10 7.80
CA VAL A 35 17.50 7.92 7.03
C VAL A 35 19.01 7.81 7.11
N ARG A 36 19.51 6.67 7.62
CA ARG A 36 20.93 6.30 7.57
C ARG A 36 21.12 5.19 6.54
N VAL A 37 22.09 5.33 5.66
CA VAL A 37 22.28 4.38 4.56
C VAL A 37 23.51 3.52 4.79
N VAL A 38 23.33 2.21 4.61
CA VAL A 38 24.38 1.19 4.66
C VAL A 38 24.38 0.46 3.32
N MET A 39 25.55 0.32 2.70
CA MET A 39 25.66 -0.31 1.38
C MET A 39 26.57 -1.52 1.43
N THR A 40 26.19 -2.58 0.69
CA THR A 40 27.16 -3.64 0.38
C THR A 40 28.20 -3.15 -0.64
N GLU A 41 29.35 -3.77 -0.72
CA GLU A 41 30.34 -3.46 -1.75
C GLU A 41 29.74 -3.56 -3.16
N ALA A 42 28.93 -4.61 -3.39
CA ALA A 42 28.24 -4.79 -4.68
C ALA A 42 27.30 -3.62 -5.01
N ALA A 43 26.65 -3.01 -4.02
CA ALA A 43 25.76 -1.86 -4.25
C ALA A 43 26.52 -0.64 -4.77
N THR A 44 27.77 -0.43 -4.31
CA THR A 44 28.59 0.72 -4.72
C THR A 44 28.96 0.69 -6.21
N ARG A 45 28.82 -0.46 -6.86
CA ARG A 45 29.03 -0.62 -8.32
C ARG A 45 27.86 -0.06 -9.14
N PHE A 46 26.69 0.09 -8.55
CA PHE A 46 25.48 0.60 -9.22
C PHE A 46 25.20 2.05 -8.86
N VAL A 47 25.36 2.44 -7.60
CA VAL A 47 25.15 3.81 -7.12
C VAL A 47 26.26 4.13 -6.12
N THR A 48 26.86 5.30 -6.25
CA THR A 48 27.95 5.69 -5.34
C THR A 48 27.45 6.15 -3.98
N PRO A 49 28.21 5.96 -2.89
CA PRO A 49 27.85 6.44 -1.55
C PRO A 49 27.57 7.95 -1.48
N VAL A 50 28.23 8.74 -2.30
CA VAL A 50 28.04 10.22 -2.39
C VAL A 50 26.62 10.59 -2.73
N THR A 51 25.94 9.82 -3.60
CA THR A 51 24.52 10.06 -3.94
C THR A 51 23.64 9.95 -2.70
N PHE A 52 23.79 8.90 -1.93
CA PHE A 52 23.00 8.69 -0.73
C PHE A 52 23.34 9.65 0.41
N GLN A 53 24.62 10.01 0.55
CA GLN A 53 25.04 11.02 1.50
C GLN A 53 24.39 12.38 1.22
N ALA A 54 24.37 12.79 -0.05
CA ALA A 54 23.73 14.05 -0.46
C ALA A 54 22.22 14.06 -0.22
N LEU A 55 21.54 12.92 -0.44
CA LEU A 55 20.10 12.79 -0.29
C LEU A 55 19.63 12.63 1.15
N SER A 56 20.37 11.89 1.97
CA SER A 56 20.02 11.63 3.38
C SER A 56 20.51 12.72 4.33
N GLY A 57 21.56 13.47 3.93
CA GLY A 57 22.27 14.42 4.81
C GLY A 57 23.15 13.73 5.87
N HIS A 58 23.36 12.42 5.77
CA HIS A 58 24.14 11.62 6.72
C HIS A 58 25.24 10.83 6.04
N PRO A 59 26.35 10.49 6.77
CA PRO A 59 27.37 9.60 6.24
C PRO A 59 26.79 8.25 5.81
N VAL A 60 27.34 7.70 4.73
CA VAL A 60 27.02 6.36 4.23
C VAL A 60 28.08 5.38 4.72
N TYR A 61 27.65 4.23 5.18
CA TYR A 61 28.52 3.18 5.71
C TYR A 61 28.61 2.03 4.68
N CYS A 62 29.83 1.66 4.30
CA CYS A 62 30.07 0.61 3.31
C CYS A 62 30.94 -0.53 3.86
N ASP A 63 31.61 -0.31 4.99
CA ASP A 63 32.55 -1.24 5.58
C ASP A 63 32.22 -1.43 7.07
N GLN A 64 32.27 -2.69 7.54
CA GLN A 64 32.13 -3.00 8.96
C GLN A 64 33.29 -2.51 9.83
N TRP A 65 34.43 -2.23 9.20
CA TRP A 65 35.66 -1.74 9.83
C TRP A 65 35.87 -0.22 9.70
N ASP A 66 34.77 0.52 9.45
CA ASP A 66 34.83 1.97 9.27
C ASP A 66 35.32 2.66 10.54
N ALA A 67 36.55 3.21 10.47
CA ALA A 67 37.19 3.88 11.60
C ALA A 67 36.48 5.17 12.08
N ARG A 68 35.49 5.68 11.34
CA ARG A 68 34.67 6.83 11.77
C ARG A 68 33.74 6.51 12.90
N VAL A 69 33.45 5.21 13.12
CA VAL A 69 32.60 4.76 14.21
C VAL A 69 33.40 4.46 15.45
N ALA A 70 33.09 5.13 16.56
CA ALA A 70 33.67 4.86 17.84
C ALA A 70 33.49 3.38 18.21
N ASN A 71 34.55 2.72 18.69
CA ASN A 71 34.56 1.30 19.04
C ASN A 71 34.43 0.29 17.89
N ASN A 72 34.45 0.69 16.61
CA ASN A 72 34.32 -0.20 15.43
C ASN A 72 33.07 -1.09 15.47
N MET A 73 31.97 -0.62 16.08
CA MET A 73 30.74 -1.37 16.21
C MET A 73 29.56 -0.71 15.46
N ALA A 74 29.80 -0.29 14.21
CA ALA A 74 28.79 0.36 13.37
C ALA A 74 27.47 -0.42 13.30
N HIS A 75 27.55 -1.74 13.20
CA HIS A 75 26.37 -2.61 13.16
C HIS A 75 25.52 -2.54 14.44
N ILE A 76 26.14 -2.38 15.62
CA ILE A 76 25.42 -2.24 16.89
C ILE A 76 24.77 -0.86 16.99
N GLU A 77 25.52 0.19 16.71
CA GLU A 77 25.01 1.57 16.80
C GLU A 77 23.84 1.78 15.83
N LEU A 78 24.03 1.44 14.55
CA LEU A 78 23.02 1.61 13.50
C LEU A 78 21.76 0.76 13.74
N SER A 79 21.90 -0.45 14.33
CA SER A 79 20.74 -1.29 14.64
C SER A 79 19.96 -0.78 15.85
N ARG A 80 20.64 -0.31 16.89
CA ARG A 80 19.99 0.19 18.13
C ARG A 80 19.32 1.54 17.95
N GLU A 81 19.82 2.36 17.06
CA GLU A 81 19.22 3.66 16.77
C GLU A 81 18.05 3.57 15.79
N ALA A 82 17.88 2.47 15.09
CA ALA A 82 16.83 2.31 14.10
C ALA A 82 15.50 1.91 14.75
N ASP A 83 14.41 2.55 14.29
CA ASP A 83 13.04 2.07 14.57
C ASP A 83 12.68 0.91 13.63
N ILE A 84 13.25 0.90 12.42
CA ILE A 84 13.22 -0.23 11.46
C ILE A 84 14.52 -0.30 10.67
N ILE A 85 14.85 -1.50 10.20
CA ILE A 85 15.80 -1.72 9.11
C ILE A 85 15.00 -2.03 7.85
N LEU A 86 15.26 -1.28 6.78
CA LEU A 86 14.68 -1.48 5.47
C LEU A 86 15.79 -1.87 4.50
N VAL A 87 15.68 -3.01 3.81
CA VAL A 87 16.65 -3.40 2.79
C VAL A 87 15.99 -3.30 1.41
N ALA A 88 16.44 -2.32 0.62
CA ALA A 88 15.92 -2.04 -0.71
C ALA A 88 17.02 -1.50 -1.65
N PRO A 89 17.35 -2.23 -2.72
CA PRO A 89 16.92 -3.57 -3.05
C PRO A 89 17.46 -4.65 -2.12
N ALA A 90 16.73 -5.76 -1.95
CA ALA A 90 17.21 -6.99 -1.33
C ALA A 90 17.50 -8.02 -2.43
N SER A 91 18.78 -8.26 -2.74
CA SER A 91 19.20 -9.24 -3.75
C SER A 91 18.95 -10.68 -3.29
N ALA A 92 18.95 -11.63 -4.23
CA ALA A 92 18.84 -13.04 -3.90
C ALA A 92 19.96 -13.52 -2.97
N ASP A 93 21.20 -13.02 -3.16
CA ASP A 93 22.34 -13.27 -2.26
C ASP A 93 22.03 -12.77 -0.84
N PHE A 94 21.58 -11.53 -0.70
CA PHE A 94 21.24 -10.98 0.61
C PHE A 94 20.11 -11.76 1.29
N LEU A 95 19.05 -12.13 0.56
CA LEU A 95 17.97 -12.95 1.13
C LEU A 95 18.46 -14.33 1.58
N ALA A 96 19.40 -14.92 0.85
CA ALA A 96 20.04 -16.18 1.25
C ALA A 96 20.89 -16.00 2.53
N LYS A 97 21.73 -14.96 2.59
CA LYS A 97 22.53 -14.63 3.79
C LYS A 97 21.62 -14.44 5.00
N LEU A 98 20.56 -13.65 4.85
CA LEU A 98 19.61 -13.37 5.93
C LEU A 98 18.90 -14.63 6.42
N ALA A 99 18.46 -15.51 5.50
CA ALA A 99 17.79 -16.77 5.84
C ALA A 99 18.68 -17.79 6.54
N HIS A 100 20.00 -17.71 6.32
CA HIS A 100 20.99 -18.63 6.91
C HIS A 100 21.82 -18.02 8.03
N GLY A 101 21.59 -16.75 8.41
CA GLY A 101 22.30 -16.05 9.47
C GLY A 101 23.77 -15.74 9.12
N LEU A 102 24.09 -15.55 7.83
CA LEU A 102 25.42 -15.16 7.40
C LEU A 102 25.65 -13.66 7.61
N ALA A 103 26.81 -13.30 8.15
CA ALA A 103 27.15 -11.91 8.55
C ALA A 103 28.57 -11.57 8.08
N ASP A 104 28.80 -11.62 6.77
CA ASP A 104 30.09 -11.42 6.12
C ASP A 104 30.30 -9.98 5.57
N ASP A 105 29.25 -9.17 5.58
CA ASP A 105 29.28 -7.74 5.25
C ASP A 105 28.48 -6.91 6.29
N LEU A 106 28.62 -5.57 6.24
CA LEU A 106 27.99 -4.69 7.22
C LEU A 106 26.45 -4.78 7.20
N VAL A 107 25.81 -4.93 6.03
CA VAL A 107 24.34 -5.01 5.91
C VAL A 107 23.82 -6.30 6.53
N SER A 108 24.47 -7.44 6.24
CA SER A 108 24.10 -8.74 6.80
C SER A 108 24.39 -8.82 8.30
N THR A 109 25.53 -8.26 8.76
CA THR A 109 25.86 -8.16 10.20
C THR A 109 24.85 -7.29 10.95
N LEU A 110 24.51 -6.13 10.40
CA LEU A 110 23.47 -5.23 10.93
C LEU A 110 22.11 -5.94 11.04
N ALA A 111 21.74 -6.67 9.99
CA ALA A 111 20.48 -7.42 9.96
C ALA A 111 20.43 -8.53 11.02
N LEU A 112 21.55 -9.20 11.30
CA LEU A 112 21.63 -10.24 12.32
C LEU A 112 21.66 -9.65 13.74
N ALA A 113 22.34 -8.49 13.94
CA ALA A 113 22.49 -7.82 15.23
C ALA A 113 21.27 -7.00 15.66
N ARG A 114 20.25 -6.89 14.81
CA ARG A 114 19.10 -6.02 15.03
C ARG A 114 18.28 -6.38 16.27
N ASN A 115 17.71 -5.34 16.89
CA ASN A 115 16.67 -5.45 17.91
C ASN A 115 15.36 -4.75 17.49
N CYS A 116 15.25 -4.37 16.22
CA CYS A 116 14.09 -3.74 15.62
C CYS A 116 13.57 -4.57 14.44
N PRO A 117 12.36 -4.32 13.95
CA PRO A 117 11.81 -4.99 12.77
C PRO A 117 12.66 -4.76 11.51
N LEU A 118 12.65 -5.78 10.62
CA LEU A 118 13.31 -5.73 9.32
C LEU A 118 12.30 -5.94 8.21
N LEU A 119 12.34 -5.04 7.23
CA LEU A 119 11.56 -5.11 6.00
C LEU A 119 12.55 -5.27 4.84
N ALA A 120 12.22 -6.12 3.87
CA ALA A 120 13.07 -6.35 2.71
C ALA A 120 12.27 -6.26 1.40
N ALA A 121 12.78 -5.49 0.43
CA ALA A 121 12.19 -5.35 -0.90
C ALA A 121 12.99 -6.17 -1.92
N PRO A 122 12.54 -7.41 -2.25
CA PRO A 122 13.24 -8.30 -3.17
C PRO A 122 13.42 -7.69 -4.57
N ALA A 123 14.61 -7.91 -5.16
CA ALA A 123 14.96 -7.45 -6.51
C ALA A 123 15.88 -8.45 -7.20
N MET A 124 15.36 -9.14 -8.20
CA MET A 124 16.09 -10.13 -9.01
C MET A 124 15.32 -10.42 -10.31
N ASN A 125 15.90 -11.22 -11.22
CA ASN A 125 15.15 -11.64 -12.40
C ASN A 125 14.13 -12.76 -12.06
N LEU A 126 13.24 -13.05 -13.02
CA LEU A 126 12.16 -14.02 -12.88
C LEU A 126 12.68 -15.42 -12.49
N GLN A 127 13.72 -15.92 -13.15
CA GLN A 127 14.27 -17.26 -12.89
C GLN A 127 14.89 -17.34 -11.50
N MET A 128 15.60 -16.30 -11.08
CA MET A 128 16.16 -16.24 -9.72
C MET A 128 15.05 -16.21 -8.67
N TRP A 129 13.97 -15.43 -8.92
CA TRP A 129 12.83 -15.41 -8.00
C TRP A 129 12.13 -16.76 -7.91
N SER A 130 11.85 -17.40 -9.06
CA SER A 130 11.15 -18.67 -9.15
C SER A 130 12.01 -19.87 -8.73
N ASN A 131 13.31 -19.66 -8.53
CA ASN A 131 14.23 -20.75 -8.14
C ASN A 131 13.80 -21.35 -6.79
N PRO A 132 13.72 -22.69 -6.67
CA PRO A 132 13.34 -23.36 -5.43
C PRO A 132 14.19 -22.96 -4.22
N ALA A 133 15.49 -22.65 -4.41
CA ALA A 133 16.35 -22.17 -3.33
C ALA A 133 15.89 -20.79 -2.82
N THR A 134 15.60 -19.86 -3.73
CA THR A 134 15.08 -18.54 -3.37
C THR A 134 13.73 -18.66 -2.66
N GLN A 135 12.83 -19.52 -3.14
CA GLN A 135 11.51 -19.70 -2.53
C GLN A 135 11.60 -20.32 -1.12
N ARG A 136 12.56 -21.24 -0.89
CA ARG A 136 12.82 -21.76 0.47
C ARG A 136 13.32 -20.65 1.40
N ASN A 137 14.27 -19.82 0.94
CA ASN A 137 14.76 -18.68 1.73
C ASN A 137 13.64 -17.69 2.05
N VAL A 138 12.78 -17.38 1.08
CA VAL A 138 11.60 -16.52 1.26
C VAL A 138 10.65 -17.10 2.31
N ALA A 139 10.38 -18.41 2.28
CA ALA A 139 9.53 -19.08 3.26
C ALA A 139 10.14 -19.00 4.66
N THR A 140 11.45 -19.27 4.80
CA THR A 140 12.19 -19.13 6.06
C THR A 140 12.09 -17.71 6.61
N LEU A 141 12.39 -16.69 5.79
CA LEU A 141 12.34 -15.29 6.21
C LEU A 141 10.94 -14.86 6.68
N ARG A 142 9.89 -15.33 6.03
CA ARG A 142 8.50 -15.09 6.47
C ARG A 142 8.20 -15.75 7.82
N SER A 143 8.68 -16.99 8.03
CA SER A 143 8.51 -17.67 9.33
C SER A 143 9.27 -16.98 10.45
N ASP A 144 10.39 -16.32 10.13
CA ASP A 144 11.21 -15.53 11.07
C ASP A 144 10.64 -14.11 11.30
N GLY A 145 9.46 -13.80 10.74
CA GLY A 145 8.79 -12.53 10.93
C GLY A 145 9.36 -11.38 10.09
N ILE A 146 10.15 -11.66 9.05
CA ILE A 146 10.65 -10.65 8.12
C ILE A 146 9.54 -10.24 7.15
N ALA A 147 9.24 -8.96 7.09
CA ALA A 147 8.25 -8.42 6.15
C ALA A 147 8.85 -8.26 4.76
N LEU A 148 8.33 -8.99 3.78
CA LEU A 148 8.76 -8.87 2.38
C LEU A 148 7.82 -7.92 1.63
N LEU A 149 8.39 -6.84 1.08
CA LEU A 149 7.70 -5.81 0.31
C LEU A 149 7.80 -6.12 -1.18
N GLY A 150 6.82 -6.81 -1.72
CA GLY A 150 6.85 -7.31 -3.10
C GLY A 150 7.43 -8.74 -3.20
N PRO A 151 8.05 -9.13 -4.33
CA PRO A 151 8.31 -8.31 -5.53
C PRO A 151 7.06 -8.05 -6.39
N ALA A 152 7.16 -7.12 -7.33
CA ALA A 152 6.17 -6.89 -8.35
C ALA A 152 6.44 -7.74 -9.62
N SER A 153 5.39 -7.87 -10.43
CA SER A 153 5.51 -8.34 -11.81
C SER A 153 5.70 -7.15 -12.75
N GLY A 154 6.51 -7.31 -13.78
CA GLY A 154 6.73 -6.28 -14.80
C GLY A 154 7.99 -6.51 -15.62
N ASP A 155 8.30 -5.54 -16.48
CA ASP A 155 9.49 -5.55 -17.32
C ASP A 155 10.76 -5.52 -16.46
N GLN A 156 11.70 -6.38 -16.78
CA GLN A 156 12.99 -6.49 -16.13
C GLN A 156 14.11 -6.00 -17.05
N ALA A 157 15.24 -5.58 -16.47
CA ALA A 157 16.36 -5.03 -17.23
C ALA A 157 16.97 -6.02 -18.25
N CYS A 158 16.75 -7.33 -18.08
CA CYS A 158 17.16 -8.37 -19.01
C CYS A 158 16.18 -8.57 -20.19
N GLY A 159 15.09 -7.80 -20.26
CA GLY A 159 14.04 -7.95 -21.30
C GLY A 159 12.98 -9.00 -20.99
N GLU A 160 13.03 -9.64 -19.83
CA GLU A 160 12.01 -10.58 -19.37
C GLU A 160 10.85 -9.84 -18.69
N VAL A 161 9.67 -10.46 -18.67
CA VAL A 161 8.48 -9.96 -17.99
C VAL A 161 8.03 -10.96 -16.95
N GLY A 162 7.94 -10.55 -15.69
CA GLY A 162 7.49 -11.45 -14.64
C GLY A 162 7.79 -10.97 -13.23
N LEU A 163 7.56 -11.85 -12.26
CA LEU A 163 7.85 -11.59 -10.84
C LEU A 163 9.36 -11.50 -10.59
N GLY A 164 9.75 -10.64 -9.67
CA GLY A 164 11.13 -10.42 -9.25
C GLY A 164 11.55 -8.96 -9.27
N ARG A 165 10.81 -8.09 -9.97
CA ARG A 165 11.06 -6.66 -10.00
C ARG A 165 10.80 -6.03 -8.63
N MET A 166 11.74 -5.21 -8.15
CA MET A 166 11.50 -4.41 -6.95
C MET A 166 10.32 -3.46 -7.19
N ILE A 167 9.41 -3.40 -6.23
CA ILE A 167 8.31 -2.43 -6.25
C ILE A 167 8.85 -0.99 -6.31
N GLU A 168 8.00 -0.04 -6.69
CA GLU A 168 8.42 1.34 -6.84
C GLU A 168 8.69 2.00 -5.47
N ALA A 169 9.45 3.08 -5.45
CA ALA A 169 9.81 3.78 -4.23
C ALA A 169 8.57 4.27 -3.46
N GLU A 170 7.57 4.77 -4.19
CA GLU A 170 6.28 5.21 -3.64
C GLU A 170 5.55 4.08 -2.92
N GLU A 171 5.56 2.88 -3.51
CA GLU A 171 4.92 1.70 -2.94
C GLU A 171 5.62 1.22 -1.65
N ILE A 172 6.96 1.27 -1.62
CA ILE A 172 7.76 0.97 -0.41
C ILE A 172 7.44 1.99 0.69
N VAL A 173 7.35 3.27 0.33
CA VAL A 173 7.00 4.34 1.27
C VAL A 173 5.60 4.12 1.86
N GLU A 174 4.61 3.78 1.03
CA GLU A 174 3.25 3.44 1.53
C GLU A 174 3.28 2.28 2.53
N ASP A 175 4.07 1.24 2.25
CA ASP A 175 4.21 0.09 3.14
C ASP A 175 4.95 0.44 4.44
N VAL A 176 5.97 1.30 4.38
CA VAL A 176 6.70 1.80 5.57
C VAL A 176 5.79 2.69 6.43
N VAL A 177 5.02 3.60 5.82
CA VAL A 177 4.02 4.41 6.53
C VAL A 177 3.00 3.51 7.21
N ALA A 178 2.44 2.56 6.46
CA ALA A 178 1.50 1.58 7.00
C ALA A 178 2.11 0.79 8.16
N PHE A 179 3.38 0.39 8.07
CA PHE A 179 4.05 -0.36 9.13
C PHE A 179 4.05 0.38 10.47
N PHE A 180 4.26 1.68 10.46
CA PHE A 180 4.27 2.50 11.68
C PHE A 180 2.88 2.88 12.21
N GLN A 181 1.81 2.65 11.46
CA GLN A 181 0.45 2.94 11.94
C GLN A 181 -0.01 1.89 12.96
N PRO A 182 -0.76 2.31 14.00
CA PRO A 182 -1.39 1.40 14.94
C PRO A 182 -2.32 0.41 14.23
N LYS A 183 -2.23 -0.87 14.54
CA LYS A 183 -3.00 -1.95 13.89
C LYS A 183 -4.34 -2.23 14.57
N HIS A 184 -5.16 -1.19 14.78
CA HIS A 184 -6.45 -1.29 15.46
C HIS A 184 -7.48 -2.18 14.75
N LEU A 185 -7.29 -2.42 13.45
CA LEU A 185 -8.15 -3.27 12.63
C LEU A 185 -7.47 -4.59 12.21
N ALA A 186 -6.40 -5.00 12.92
CA ALA A 186 -5.72 -6.27 12.61
C ALA A 186 -6.69 -7.44 12.67
N GLY A 187 -6.71 -8.26 11.62
CA GLY A 187 -7.58 -9.42 11.48
C GLY A 187 -9.05 -9.09 11.20
N LYS A 188 -9.40 -7.82 10.93
CA LYS A 188 -10.75 -7.41 10.55
C LYS A 188 -10.91 -7.38 9.04
N CYS A 189 -12.03 -7.92 8.56
CA CYS A 189 -12.45 -7.85 7.17
C CYS A 189 -13.37 -6.64 6.97
N VAL A 190 -12.98 -5.71 6.10
CA VAL A 190 -13.70 -4.46 5.84
C VAL A 190 -14.16 -4.42 4.39
N LEU A 191 -15.48 -4.39 4.18
CA LEU A 191 -16.09 -4.20 2.88
C LEU A 191 -16.48 -2.73 2.71
N MET A 192 -16.10 -2.13 1.59
CA MET A 192 -16.36 -0.71 1.32
C MET A 192 -16.95 -0.50 -0.07
N THR A 193 -17.72 0.58 -0.24
CA THR A 193 -18.10 1.07 -1.57
C THR A 193 -17.47 2.45 -1.83
N ALA A 194 -17.08 2.73 -3.08
CA ALA A 194 -16.53 4.03 -3.47
C ALA A 194 -16.89 4.41 -4.91
N GLY A 195 -16.71 5.69 -5.21
CA GLY A 195 -16.99 6.25 -6.55
C GLY A 195 -18.46 6.43 -6.86
N PRO A 196 -18.79 6.97 -8.04
CA PRO A 196 -20.16 7.10 -8.52
C PRO A 196 -20.65 5.79 -9.14
N THR A 197 -21.97 5.65 -9.28
CA THR A 197 -22.53 4.69 -10.23
C THR A 197 -22.86 5.37 -11.56
N PHE A 198 -22.92 4.59 -12.62
CA PHE A 198 -23.27 5.02 -13.96
C PHE A 198 -24.46 4.20 -14.45
N GLU A 199 -25.60 4.86 -14.60
CA GLU A 199 -26.86 4.25 -15.02
C GLU A 199 -27.05 4.51 -16.51
N ALA A 200 -26.78 3.50 -17.33
CA ALA A 200 -26.83 3.64 -18.78
C ALA A 200 -28.23 3.98 -19.29
N ILE A 201 -28.36 5.03 -20.11
CA ILE A 201 -29.55 5.34 -20.92
C ILE A 201 -29.44 4.57 -22.23
N ASP A 202 -28.26 4.59 -22.85
CA ASP A 202 -27.90 3.85 -24.04
C ASP A 202 -26.37 3.55 -24.00
N PRO A 203 -25.76 2.89 -25.01
CA PRO A 203 -24.34 2.55 -24.99
C PRO A 203 -23.36 3.73 -24.84
N VAL A 204 -23.81 4.98 -25.04
CA VAL A 204 -22.97 6.17 -25.04
C VAL A 204 -23.36 7.24 -24.01
N ARG A 205 -24.54 7.13 -23.39
CA ARG A 205 -25.08 8.11 -22.44
C ARG A 205 -25.61 7.44 -21.18
N GLY A 206 -25.48 8.12 -20.05
CA GLY A 206 -26.01 7.63 -18.76
C GLY A 206 -26.19 8.73 -17.74
N ILE A 207 -26.76 8.38 -16.61
CA ILE A 207 -26.93 9.20 -15.42
C ILE A 207 -25.81 8.80 -14.44
N THR A 208 -25.14 9.79 -13.87
CA THR A 208 -24.07 9.54 -12.88
C THR A 208 -23.95 10.73 -11.94
N ASN A 209 -23.42 10.51 -10.76
CA ASN A 209 -23.05 11.55 -9.81
C ASN A 209 -21.63 12.06 -10.08
N LEU A 210 -21.40 13.35 -9.82
CA LEU A 210 -20.06 13.95 -9.91
C LEU A 210 -19.22 13.58 -8.69
N SER A 211 -18.76 12.35 -8.62
CA SER A 211 -17.90 11.87 -7.54
C SER A 211 -16.56 11.37 -8.09
N SER A 212 -15.47 11.85 -7.52
CA SER A 212 -14.11 11.41 -7.87
C SER A 212 -13.68 10.12 -7.15
N GLY A 213 -14.44 9.65 -6.15
CA GLY A 213 -14.09 8.51 -5.31
C GLY A 213 -12.98 8.76 -4.29
N LYS A 214 -12.33 9.94 -4.28
CA LYS A 214 -11.13 10.23 -3.45
C LYS A 214 -11.33 9.88 -1.98
N MET A 215 -12.48 10.23 -1.39
CA MET A 215 -12.76 9.96 0.02
C MET A 215 -12.79 8.45 0.30
N GLY A 216 -13.49 7.65 -0.52
CA GLY A 216 -13.56 6.20 -0.37
C GLY A 216 -12.19 5.54 -0.50
N PHE A 217 -11.35 5.99 -1.44
CA PHE A 217 -9.99 5.49 -1.60
C PHE A 217 -9.08 5.88 -0.43
N ALA A 218 -9.22 7.08 0.12
CA ALA A 218 -8.47 7.51 1.31
C ALA A 218 -8.86 6.69 2.55
N LEU A 219 -10.16 6.43 2.75
CA LEU A 219 -10.65 5.58 3.84
C LEU A 219 -10.21 4.11 3.68
N ALA A 220 -10.24 3.58 2.47
CA ALA A 220 -9.75 2.23 2.18
C ALA A 220 -8.25 2.10 2.49
N ARG A 221 -7.45 3.11 2.12
CA ARG A 221 -6.03 3.19 2.50
C ARG A 221 -5.87 3.22 4.02
N ALA A 222 -6.58 4.08 4.72
CA ALA A 222 -6.49 4.19 6.19
C ALA A 222 -6.91 2.90 6.90
N ALA A 223 -7.95 2.20 6.42
CA ALA A 223 -8.36 0.91 6.97
C ALA A 223 -7.28 -0.17 6.76
N ARG A 224 -6.67 -0.22 5.58
CA ARG A 224 -5.53 -1.13 5.29
C ARG A 224 -4.33 -0.79 6.17
N GLU A 225 -3.98 0.48 6.33
CA GLU A 225 -2.90 0.94 7.21
C GLU A 225 -3.15 0.55 8.67
N ALA A 226 -4.41 0.60 9.11
CA ALA A 226 -4.84 0.11 10.42
C ALA A 226 -4.86 -1.42 10.55
N GLY A 227 -4.50 -2.17 9.49
CA GLY A 227 -4.32 -3.62 9.52
C GLY A 227 -5.53 -4.43 9.05
N ALA A 228 -6.56 -3.81 8.48
CA ALA A 228 -7.71 -4.51 7.93
C ALA A 228 -7.40 -5.21 6.60
N ASP A 229 -8.09 -6.31 6.34
CA ASP A 229 -8.28 -6.85 4.98
C ASP A 229 -9.42 -6.09 4.31
N VAL A 230 -9.12 -5.34 3.25
CA VAL A 230 -10.06 -4.40 2.65
C VAL A 230 -10.49 -4.87 1.27
N THR A 231 -11.82 -5.03 1.10
CA THR A 231 -12.46 -5.21 -0.21
C THR A 231 -13.22 -3.93 -0.58
N LEU A 232 -12.89 -3.35 -1.74
CA LEU A 232 -13.45 -2.10 -2.24
C LEU A 232 -14.27 -2.33 -3.50
N VAL A 233 -15.61 -2.28 -3.39
CA VAL A 233 -16.52 -2.29 -4.55
C VAL A 233 -16.61 -0.87 -5.10
N CYS A 234 -16.13 -0.66 -6.32
CA CYS A 234 -15.87 0.66 -6.86
C CYS A 234 -16.59 0.93 -8.17
N GLY A 235 -17.31 2.05 -8.23
CA GLY A 235 -17.85 2.60 -9.46
C GLY A 235 -16.75 3.21 -10.36
N PRO A 236 -17.10 3.75 -11.55
CA PRO A 236 -16.13 4.26 -12.51
C PRO A 236 -15.35 5.47 -11.97
N VAL A 237 -14.08 5.30 -11.70
CA VAL A 237 -13.16 6.37 -11.27
C VAL A 237 -11.75 6.13 -11.81
N SER A 238 -10.95 7.18 -11.94
CA SER A 238 -9.55 7.13 -12.36
C SER A 238 -8.55 6.92 -11.22
N GLN A 239 -9.01 6.78 -9.97
CA GLN A 239 -8.12 6.58 -8.83
C GLN A 239 -7.37 5.25 -8.93
N ALA A 240 -6.05 5.29 -8.72
CA ALA A 240 -5.24 4.09 -8.57
C ALA A 240 -5.66 3.32 -7.31
N THR A 241 -5.67 2.00 -7.40
CA THR A 241 -5.99 1.15 -6.23
C THR A 241 -4.82 1.17 -5.25
N PRO A 242 -5.04 1.54 -3.98
CA PRO A 242 -3.98 1.43 -2.98
C PRO A 242 -3.52 -0.03 -2.82
N ARG A 243 -2.27 -0.22 -2.50
CA ARG A 243 -1.69 -1.56 -2.32
C ARG A 243 -2.42 -2.37 -1.25
N GLY A 244 -2.48 -3.68 -1.46
CA GLY A 244 -3.08 -4.61 -0.50
C GLY A 244 -4.60 -4.47 -0.33
N ILE A 245 -5.28 -3.81 -1.28
CA ILE A 245 -6.74 -3.68 -1.33
C ILE A 245 -7.27 -4.49 -2.50
N THR A 246 -8.26 -5.33 -2.24
CA THR A 246 -9.00 -6.05 -3.29
C THR A 246 -10.04 -5.12 -3.87
N ARG A 247 -9.85 -4.68 -5.14
CA ARG A 247 -10.80 -3.81 -5.85
C ARG A 247 -11.68 -4.60 -6.79
N ILE A 248 -12.99 -4.35 -6.72
CA ILE A 248 -14.02 -4.91 -7.59
C ILE A 248 -14.67 -3.76 -8.33
N ASN A 249 -14.50 -3.71 -9.66
CA ASN A 249 -15.08 -2.66 -10.47
C ASN A 249 -16.50 -3.02 -10.88
N VAL A 250 -17.42 -2.08 -10.67
CA VAL A 250 -18.82 -2.15 -11.07
C VAL A 250 -19.21 -0.89 -11.82
N ALA A 251 -20.28 -0.94 -12.63
CA ALA A 251 -20.75 0.25 -13.32
C ALA A 251 -22.01 0.82 -12.66
N SER A 252 -23.06 0.02 -12.47
CA SER A 252 -24.39 0.48 -12.03
C SER A 252 -24.64 0.21 -10.54
N ALA A 253 -25.65 0.87 -9.99
CA ALA A 253 -26.14 0.67 -8.64
C ALA A 253 -26.55 -0.78 -8.39
N LEU A 254 -27.26 -1.40 -9.34
CA LEU A 254 -27.68 -2.80 -9.24
C LEU A 254 -26.46 -3.74 -9.13
N LYS A 255 -25.41 -3.52 -9.95
CA LYS A 255 -24.19 -4.33 -9.88
C LYS A 255 -23.46 -4.10 -8.57
N MET A 256 -23.37 -2.84 -8.12
CA MET A 256 -22.75 -2.52 -6.83
C MET A 256 -23.47 -3.20 -5.67
N HIS A 257 -24.79 -3.13 -5.65
CA HIS A 257 -25.62 -3.81 -4.65
C HIS A 257 -25.38 -5.32 -4.68
N ALA A 258 -25.45 -5.96 -5.85
CA ALA A 258 -25.25 -7.41 -6.00
C ALA A 258 -23.86 -7.86 -5.48
N GLU A 259 -22.77 -7.12 -5.84
CA GLU A 259 -21.41 -7.42 -5.40
C GLU A 259 -21.25 -7.25 -3.88
N VAL A 260 -21.88 -6.24 -3.29
CA VAL A 260 -21.90 -6.03 -1.85
C VAL A 260 -22.64 -7.16 -1.15
N MET A 261 -23.85 -7.49 -1.60
CA MET A 261 -24.69 -8.54 -0.99
C MET A 261 -24.04 -9.93 -1.06
N GLN A 262 -23.32 -10.21 -2.14
CA GLN A 262 -22.57 -11.47 -2.29
C GLN A 262 -21.43 -11.61 -1.26
N ARG A 263 -20.85 -10.49 -0.79
CA ARG A 263 -19.65 -10.48 0.04
C ARG A 263 -19.85 -10.04 1.48
N ILE A 264 -21.02 -9.49 1.80
CA ILE A 264 -21.27 -8.92 3.13
C ILE A 264 -21.22 -9.97 4.24
N ALA A 265 -21.56 -11.21 3.93
CA ALA A 265 -21.45 -12.31 4.88
C ALA A 265 -19.99 -12.56 5.24
N GLY A 266 -19.68 -12.53 6.53
CA GLY A 266 -18.31 -12.71 7.04
C GLY A 266 -17.45 -11.44 7.08
N GLN A 267 -18.03 -10.28 6.76
CA GLN A 267 -17.35 -8.99 6.99
C GLN A 267 -17.58 -8.50 8.43
N ASP A 268 -16.52 -7.93 9.03
CA ASP A 268 -16.63 -7.31 10.36
C ASP A 268 -17.21 -5.90 10.28
N VAL A 269 -16.90 -5.16 9.20
CA VAL A 269 -17.29 -3.77 9.01
C VAL A 269 -17.71 -3.53 7.57
N PHE A 270 -18.80 -2.78 7.37
CA PHE A 270 -19.19 -2.23 6.08
C PHE A 270 -19.17 -0.70 6.09
N ILE A 271 -18.53 -0.08 5.09
CA ILE A 271 -18.45 1.37 4.96
C ILE A 271 -18.99 1.82 3.60
N GLY A 272 -20.19 2.40 3.58
CA GLY A 272 -20.85 2.92 2.39
C GLY A 272 -20.43 4.37 2.08
N VAL A 273 -19.56 4.58 1.08
CA VAL A 273 -19.05 5.90 0.67
C VAL A 273 -19.32 6.20 -0.81
N ALA A 274 -19.85 5.23 -1.55
CA ALA A 274 -20.18 5.43 -2.95
C ALA A 274 -21.29 6.49 -3.14
N ALA A 275 -21.16 7.29 -4.18
CA ALA A 275 -22.21 8.19 -4.64
C ALA A 275 -23.13 7.43 -5.61
N VAL A 276 -24.02 6.63 -5.06
CA VAL A 276 -24.97 5.82 -5.82
C VAL A 276 -26.07 6.74 -6.39
N ALA A 277 -26.43 6.57 -7.66
CA ALA A 277 -27.56 7.27 -8.26
C ALA A 277 -28.88 6.76 -7.66
N ASP A 278 -29.77 7.68 -7.24
CA ASP A 278 -31.06 7.32 -6.67
C ASP A 278 -31.99 6.65 -7.69
N TYR A 279 -31.85 7.02 -8.96
CA TYR A 279 -32.70 6.58 -10.06
C TYR A 279 -31.87 6.02 -11.22
N ARG A 280 -32.46 5.08 -11.95
CA ARG A 280 -31.95 4.53 -13.20
C ARG A 280 -33.02 4.55 -14.28
N PRO A 281 -32.66 4.51 -15.58
CA PRO A 281 -33.62 4.29 -16.64
C PRO A 281 -34.39 2.95 -16.45
N ALA A 282 -35.70 2.98 -16.57
CA ALA A 282 -36.53 1.78 -16.46
C ALA A 282 -36.13 0.74 -17.53
N THR A 283 -35.87 1.21 -18.74
CA THR A 283 -35.50 0.38 -19.89
C THR A 283 -34.32 1.02 -20.63
N PRO A 284 -33.08 0.62 -20.35
CA PRO A 284 -31.89 1.09 -21.10
C PRO A 284 -31.99 0.63 -22.56
N SER A 285 -31.66 1.53 -23.51
CA SER A 285 -31.63 1.18 -24.94
C SER A 285 -30.38 0.40 -25.27
N ALA A 286 -30.50 -0.72 -26.00
CA ALA A 286 -29.37 -1.49 -26.50
C ALA A 286 -28.61 -0.78 -27.65
N GLN A 287 -29.22 0.24 -28.28
CA GLN A 287 -28.63 1.02 -29.35
C GLN A 287 -28.64 2.51 -29.00
N LYS A 288 -27.67 3.26 -29.56
CA LYS A 288 -27.67 4.72 -29.42
C LYS A 288 -28.98 5.33 -29.91
N ILE A 289 -29.67 6.06 -29.03
CA ILE A 289 -30.91 6.77 -29.36
C ILE A 289 -30.56 7.89 -30.33
N LYS A 290 -31.10 7.82 -31.57
CA LYS A 290 -30.89 8.84 -32.61
C LYS A 290 -31.98 9.90 -32.52
N LYS A 291 -31.69 11.10 -33.01
CA LYS A 291 -32.70 12.15 -33.25
C LYS A 291 -33.57 11.73 -34.41
N ASP A 292 -34.89 11.63 -34.22
CA ASP A 292 -35.86 11.31 -35.26
C ASP A 292 -36.64 12.55 -35.77
N GLY A 293 -36.25 13.71 -35.38
CA GLY A 293 -36.71 15.02 -35.89
C GLY A 293 -37.99 15.59 -35.26
N CYS A 294 -38.78 14.81 -34.50
CA CYS A 294 -40.14 15.25 -34.11
C CYS A 294 -40.41 15.36 -32.61
N LYS A 295 -39.74 14.63 -31.74
CA LYS A 295 -39.96 14.71 -30.28
C LYS A 295 -38.67 14.47 -29.50
N ALA A 296 -38.50 15.19 -28.41
CA ALA A 296 -37.49 14.85 -27.41
C ALA A 296 -37.85 13.48 -26.79
N PRO A 297 -36.87 12.55 -26.66
CA PRO A 297 -37.17 11.28 -25.99
C PRO A 297 -37.51 11.53 -24.53
N SER A 298 -38.61 10.95 -24.04
CA SER A 298 -38.92 10.89 -22.61
C SER A 298 -38.15 9.72 -21.99
N LEU A 299 -37.57 9.96 -20.81
CA LEU A 299 -36.87 8.95 -20.05
C LEU A 299 -37.68 8.59 -18.81
N GLU A 300 -38.19 7.38 -18.77
CA GLU A 300 -38.83 6.84 -17.57
C GLU A 300 -37.74 6.40 -16.58
N LEU A 301 -37.84 6.85 -15.33
CA LEU A 301 -36.91 6.51 -14.27
C LEU A 301 -37.59 5.64 -13.23
N VAL A 302 -36.82 4.66 -12.74
CA VAL A 302 -37.15 3.82 -11.60
C VAL A 302 -36.14 3.95 -10.50
N GLN A 303 -36.55 3.80 -9.26
CA GLN A 303 -35.67 3.91 -8.09
C GLN A 303 -34.65 2.77 -8.04
N ASN A 304 -33.42 3.09 -7.67
CA ASN A 304 -32.38 2.10 -7.37
C ASN A 304 -32.59 1.53 -5.96
N PRO A 305 -32.19 0.29 -5.70
CA PRO A 305 -32.21 -0.25 -4.34
C PRO A 305 -31.21 0.55 -3.49
N ALA A 306 -31.65 0.95 -2.31
CA ALA A 306 -30.74 1.55 -1.34
C ALA A 306 -29.87 0.44 -0.73
N ALA A 307 -28.56 0.49 -0.96
CA ALA A 307 -27.64 -0.51 -0.43
C ALA A 307 -27.66 -0.61 1.11
N GLN A 308 -28.25 0.37 1.80
CA GLN A 308 -28.31 0.45 3.26
C GLN A 308 -29.57 -0.13 3.87
N SER A 309 -30.68 -0.27 3.13
CA SER A 309 -31.98 -0.68 3.69
C SER A 309 -32.02 -2.16 4.13
N ASP A 310 -31.24 -3.01 3.47
CA ASP A 310 -31.28 -4.45 3.69
C ASP A 310 -30.15 -4.94 4.63
N MET A 311 -29.23 -4.05 4.99
CA MET A 311 -28.00 -4.37 5.75
C MET A 311 -28.20 -4.72 7.23
N PRO A 312 -29.08 -4.09 8.02
CA PRO A 312 -29.23 -4.39 9.45
C PRO A 312 -29.57 -5.83 9.76
N GLN A 313 -30.20 -6.55 8.81
CA GLN A 313 -30.61 -7.93 8.98
C GLN A 313 -29.48 -8.94 8.70
N ILE A 314 -28.41 -8.52 8.00
CA ILE A 314 -27.37 -9.41 7.48
C ILE A 314 -26.07 -9.32 8.30
N LEU A 315 -25.75 -8.14 8.84
CA LEU A 315 -24.48 -7.89 9.54
C LEU A 315 -24.40 -8.45 10.96
N GLY A 316 -25.49 -8.94 11.53
CA GLY A 316 -25.50 -9.47 12.91
C GLY A 316 -24.89 -8.51 13.92
N LEU A 317 -23.64 -8.76 14.34
CA LEU A 317 -22.84 -7.90 15.23
C LEU A 317 -21.89 -6.94 14.48
N GLY A 318 -21.93 -6.91 13.14
CA GLY A 318 -21.07 -6.04 12.32
C GLY A 318 -21.48 -4.56 12.41
N MET A 319 -20.54 -3.65 12.26
CA MET A 319 -20.77 -2.20 12.33
C MET A 319 -21.04 -1.60 10.96
N LEU A 320 -22.27 -1.06 10.75
CA LEU A 320 -22.61 -0.25 9.59
C LEU A 320 -22.17 1.19 9.81
N VAL A 321 -21.32 1.72 8.94
CA VAL A 321 -20.87 3.12 9.00
C VAL A 321 -21.31 3.81 7.71
N SER A 322 -22.24 4.77 7.82
CA SER A 322 -22.63 5.64 6.69
C SER A 322 -21.65 6.80 6.51
N ALA A 323 -21.63 7.42 5.34
CA ALA A 323 -20.75 8.55 5.04
C ALA A 323 -20.88 9.70 6.06
N THR A 324 -22.05 9.91 6.62
CA THR A 324 -22.33 10.94 7.64
C THR A 324 -21.64 10.63 8.98
N VAL A 325 -21.61 9.35 9.37
CA VAL A 325 -20.94 8.88 10.61
C VAL A 325 -19.43 8.84 10.43
N VAL A 326 -18.94 8.51 9.22
CA VAL A 326 -17.50 8.50 8.88
C VAL A 326 -16.90 9.88 9.05
N THR A 327 -17.59 10.95 8.62
CA THR A 327 -17.11 12.32 8.79
C THR A 327 -16.95 12.66 10.27
N ALA A 328 -17.90 12.28 11.11
CA ALA A 328 -17.84 12.48 12.57
C ALA A 328 -16.73 11.63 13.21
N ALA A 329 -16.58 10.37 12.82
CA ALA A 329 -15.55 9.46 13.35
C ALA A 329 -14.13 9.88 12.96
N VAL A 330 -13.91 10.32 11.72
CA VAL A 330 -12.61 10.83 11.23
C VAL A 330 -12.25 12.14 11.92
N VAL A 331 -13.22 13.05 12.11
CA VAL A 331 -13.02 14.29 12.86
C VAL A 331 -12.71 13.99 14.33
N TRP A 332 -13.45 13.10 14.98
CA TRP A 332 -13.23 12.71 16.37
C TRP A 332 -11.87 12.00 16.56
N TRP A 333 -11.47 11.11 15.65
CA TRP A 333 -10.16 10.46 15.66
C TRP A 333 -9.02 11.46 15.42
N GLY A 334 -9.20 12.40 14.49
CA GLY A 334 -8.28 13.51 14.24
C GLY A 334 -8.09 14.40 15.47
N ILE A 335 -9.19 14.74 16.17
CA ILE A 335 -9.17 15.56 17.40
C ILE A 335 -8.45 14.82 18.53
N ARG A 336 -8.76 13.55 18.77
CA ARG A 336 -8.06 12.73 19.77
C ARG A 336 -6.57 12.55 19.49
N SER A 337 -6.20 12.43 18.22
CA SER A 337 -4.79 12.36 17.83
C SER A 337 -4.04 13.67 18.08
N ILE A 338 -4.73 14.81 18.01
CA ILE A 338 -4.19 16.14 18.34
C ILE A 338 -4.10 16.31 19.87
N GLU A 339 -5.12 15.92 20.62
CA GLU A 339 -5.13 16.01 22.09
C GLU A 339 -4.03 15.15 22.74
N GLN A 340 -3.77 13.95 22.23
CA GLN A 340 -2.66 13.11 22.71
C GLN A 340 -1.28 13.72 22.41
N ARG A 341 -1.15 14.53 21.34
CA ARG A 341 0.10 15.25 21.04
C ARG A 341 0.31 16.50 21.87
N THR A 342 -0.77 17.10 22.43
CA THR A 342 -0.68 18.28 23.29
C THR A 342 -0.51 17.95 24.77
N SER A 343 -0.84 16.73 25.20
CA SER A 343 -0.64 16.28 26.59
C SER A 343 0.77 15.71 26.87
N LEU A 344 1.66 15.68 25.88
CA LEU A 344 3.07 15.24 25.98
C LEU A 344 4.07 16.40 25.80
N ARG A 345 3.65 17.63 26.10
CA ARG A 345 4.54 18.80 26.24
C ARG A 345 4.61 19.25 27.68
#